data_a9966f4d9eb1c15b6b4f2d2c3d9155c4
#
_entry.id   a9966f4d9eb1c15b6b4f2d2c3d9155c4
#
_cell.length_a   1.000
_cell.length_b   1.000
_cell.length_c   1.000
_cell.angle_alpha   90.00
_cell.angle_beta   90.00
_cell.angle_gamma   90.00
#
_symmetry.space_group_name_H-M   'P 1'
#
loop_
_entity.id
_entity.type
_entity.pdbx_description
1 polymer ?
#
loop_
_entity_poly.entity_id
_entity_poly.type
_entity_poly.pdbx_seq_one_letter_code
_entity_poly.pdbx_strand_id
1 'polypeptide(L)'
;PPAVEKLKAHAAVVDNFDHIENIDAIILRNIPVTAEMMDRARNLKVIAKHGIGCNTIDVAAAKARGIQVIYTPTANADSVAEMTVGLFLALERRIVEAHAKCLRSEFTTIAPKDFLGTEIMGKTFGQIGMGNIAQRIGHILSAGFGMTLLGYDPFISTEEAAKRGFRKVDTLEELLEQSDLVNINVPLVKSTENMISGKLFDHFK
;
A
#
# COMPACT_ATOMS: atom_id res chain seq x y z
N PRO A 1 7.74 -22.19 -5.46
CA PRO A 1 7.54 -21.69 -4.08
C PRO A 1 6.87 -22.76 -3.23
N PRO A 2 7.16 -22.87 -1.92
CA PRO A 2 6.61 -23.93 -1.05
C PRO A 2 5.08 -24.04 -1.07
N ALA A 3 4.39 -22.92 -1.24
CA ALA A 3 2.93 -22.87 -1.34
C ALA A 3 2.40 -23.56 -2.61
N VAL A 4 3.13 -23.45 -3.73
CA VAL A 4 2.76 -24.10 -4.99
C VAL A 4 2.93 -25.62 -4.87
N GLU A 5 3.98 -26.08 -4.22
CA GLU A 5 4.18 -27.52 -3.99
C GLU A 5 3.09 -28.12 -3.08
N LYS A 6 2.66 -27.38 -2.06
CA LYS A 6 1.51 -27.77 -1.24
C LYS A 6 0.22 -27.85 -2.08
N LEU A 7 0.03 -26.89 -2.97
CA LEU A 7 -1.17 -26.86 -3.83
C LEU A 7 -1.18 -28.06 -4.80
N LYS A 8 -0.03 -28.38 -5.41
CA LYS A 8 0.12 -29.52 -6.32
C LYS A 8 -0.21 -30.89 -5.69
N ALA A 9 -0.11 -30.99 -4.36
CA ALA A 9 -0.51 -32.19 -3.63
C ALA A 9 -2.05 -32.39 -3.60
N HIS A 10 -2.83 -31.36 -3.90
CA HIS A 10 -4.30 -31.36 -3.79
C HIS A 10 -5.03 -30.97 -5.09
N ALA A 11 -4.32 -30.41 -6.08
CA ALA A 11 -4.90 -29.94 -7.32
C ALA A 11 -3.90 -30.01 -8.48
N ALA A 12 -4.41 -30.18 -9.70
CA ALA A 12 -3.62 -29.94 -10.91
C ALA A 12 -3.36 -28.45 -11.06
N VAL A 13 -2.09 -28.04 -11.10
CA VAL A 13 -1.68 -26.64 -11.19
C VAL A 13 -1.11 -26.36 -12.58
N VAL A 14 -1.70 -25.39 -13.26
CA VAL A 14 -1.24 -24.86 -14.55
C VAL A 14 -0.84 -23.38 -14.40
N ASP A 15 0.05 -22.88 -15.22
CA ASP A 15 0.59 -21.52 -15.16
C ASP A 15 0.17 -20.66 -16.36
N ASN A 16 -0.83 -21.11 -17.11
CA ASN A 16 -1.38 -20.44 -18.27
C ASN A 16 -2.92 -20.52 -18.30
N PHE A 17 -3.54 -19.90 -19.30
CA PHE A 17 -4.99 -19.89 -19.52
C PHE A 17 -5.40 -20.57 -20.83
N ASP A 18 -4.56 -21.45 -21.40
CA ASP A 18 -4.81 -22.08 -22.70
C ASP A 18 -6.10 -22.91 -22.69
N HIS A 19 -6.39 -23.56 -21.58
CA HIS A 19 -7.59 -24.36 -21.36
C HIS A 19 -8.43 -23.81 -20.19
N ILE A 20 -8.73 -22.53 -20.25
CA ILE A 20 -9.43 -21.82 -19.16
C ILE A 20 -10.81 -22.41 -18.85
N GLU A 21 -11.44 -23.08 -19.81
CA GLU A 21 -12.73 -23.77 -19.64
C GLU A 21 -12.69 -24.94 -18.63
N ASN A 22 -11.48 -25.47 -18.36
CA ASN A 22 -11.23 -26.59 -17.43
C ASN A 22 -10.78 -26.13 -16.04
N ILE A 23 -10.65 -24.80 -15.80
CA ILE A 23 -10.12 -24.25 -14.56
C ILE A 23 -11.24 -24.09 -13.53
N ASP A 24 -11.08 -24.66 -12.34
CA ASP A 24 -12.00 -24.50 -11.19
C ASP A 24 -11.64 -23.29 -10.32
N ALA A 25 -10.35 -22.92 -10.27
CA ALA A 25 -9.86 -21.83 -9.42
C ALA A 25 -8.72 -21.05 -10.08
N ILE A 26 -8.70 -19.73 -9.88
CA ILE A 26 -7.59 -18.87 -10.31
C ILE A 26 -6.93 -18.26 -9.07
N ILE A 27 -5.61 -18.37 -8.97
CA ILE A 27 -4.80 -17.62 -8.00
C ILE A 27 -3.99 -16.61 -8.80
N LEU A 28 -4.15 -15.33 -8.49
CA LEU A 28 -3.47 -14.27 -9.22
C LEU A 28 -2.84 -13.23 -8.29
N ARG A 29 -1.84 -12.52 -8.82
CA ARG A 29 -1.28 -11.33 -8.19
C ARG A 29 -1.67 -10.06 -8.96
N ASN A 30 -1.22 -9.88 -10.20
CA ASN A 30 -1.40 -8.65 -10.97
C ASN A 30 -2.00 -8.86 -12.37
N ILE A 31 -2.34 -10.09 -12.72
CA ILE A 31 -2.96 -10.40 -14.01
C ILE A 31 -4.44 -9.98 -13.97
N PRO A 32 -4.98 -9.28 -14.97
CA PRO A 32 -6.39 -8.97 -15.03
C PRO A 32 -7.24 -10.23 -15.24
N VAL A 33 -8.38 -10.31 -14.54
CA VAL A 33 -9.42 -11.32 -14.77
C VAL A 33 -10.70 -10.59 -15.16
N THR A 34 -11.01 -10.63 -16.46
CA THR A 34 -12.13 -9.90 -17.07
C THR A 34 -13.40 -10.73 -17.11
N ALA A 35 -14.52 -10.06 -17.36
CA ALA A 35 -15.81 -10.74 -17.60
C ALA A 35 -15.72 -11.77 -18.74
N GLU A 36 -15.02 -11.44 -19.84
CA GLU A 36 -14.82 -12.35 -20.97
C GLU A 36 -14.04 -13.61 -20.59
N MET A 37 -12.99 -13.49 -19.77
CA MET A 37 -12.26 -14.64 -19.24
C MET A 37 -13.17 -15.54 -18.39
N MET A 38 -14.02 -14.94 -17.56
CA MET A 38 -14.97 -15.67 -16.71
C MET A 38 -16.04 -16.38 -17.56
N ASP A 39 -16.48 -15.80 -18.67
CA ASP A 39 -17.43 -16.44 -19.59
C ASP A 39 -16.84 -17.69 -20.25
N ARG A 40 -15.55 -17.70 -20.52
CA ARG A 40 -14.82 -18.85 -21.04
C ARG A 40 -14.54 -19.90 -19.97
N ALA A 41 -14.32 -19.47 -18.72
CA ALA A 41 -13.98 -20.31 -17.57
C ALA A 41 -15.23 -20.96 -16.95
N ARG A 42 -15.89 -21.86 -17.65
CA ARG A 42 -17.22 -22.42 -17.30
C ARG A 42 -17.26 -23.15 -15.95
N ASN A 43 -16.12 -23.67 -15.51
CA ASN A 43 -15.99 -24.41 -14.26
C ASN A 43 -15.48 -23.56 -13.10
N LEU A 44 -15.18 -22.28 -13.33
CA LEU A 44 -14.55 -21.39 -12.36
C LEU A 44 -15.48 -21.11 -11.17
N LYS A 45 -15.04 -21.44 -9.97
CA LYS A 45 -15.77 -21.28 -8.71
C LYS A 45 -15.20 -20.19 -7.82
N VAL A 46 -13.85 -19.99 -7.90
CA VAL A 46 -13.16 -19.07 -7.00
C VAL A 46 -11.99 -18.37 -7.68
N ILE A 47 -11.84 -17.09 -7.37
CA ILE A 47 -10.70 -16.26 -7.74
C ILE A 47 -10.01 -15.81 -6.45
N ALA A 48 -8.79 -16.26 -6.22
CA ALA A 48 -7.99 -15.94 -5.04
C ALA A 48 -6.95 -14.87 -5.39
N LYS A 49 -7.12 -13.67 -4.83
CA LYS A 49 -6.17 -12.57 -4.98
C LYS A 49 -5.05 -12.69 -3.95
N HIS A 50 -3.83 -12.86 -4.41
CA HIS A 50 -2.64 -12.70 -3.58
C HIS A 50 -2.35 -11.20 -3.38
N GLY A 51 -2.91 -10.62 -2.33
CA GLY A 51 -2.86 -9.20 -2.00
C GLY A 51 -4.23 -8.64 -1.58
N ILE A 52 -4.31 -7.33 -1.36
CA ILE A 52 -5.52 -6.65 -0.89
C ILE A 52 -6.36 -6.11 -2.06
N GLY A 53 -5.72 -5.48 -3.04
CA GLY A 53 -6.41 -4.76 -4.11
C GLY A 53 -7.01 -5.69 -5.16
N CYS A 54 -8.32 -5.64 -5.35
CA CYS A 54 -9.04 -6.42 -6.37
C CYS A 54 -9.29 -5.63 -7.67
N ASN A 55 -8.61 -4.51 -7.89
CA ASN A 55 -8.77 -3.65 -9.07
C ASN A 55 -8.43 -4.33 -10.40
N THR A 56 -7.72 -5.46 -10.39
CA THR A 56 -7.45 -6.30 -11.56
C THR A 56 -8.51 -7.35 -11.82
N ILE A 57 -9.55 -7.45 -10.98
CA ILE A 57 -10.63 -8.43 -11.09
C ILE A 57 -11.93 -7.69 -11.32
N ASP A 58 -12.71 -8.07 -12.34
CA ASP A 58 -14.09 -7.62 -12.48
C ASP A 58 -14.97 -8.32 -11.42
N VAL A 59 -14.97 -7.73 -10.22
CA VAL A 59 -15.70 -8.28 -9.06
C VAL A 59 -17.20 -8.30 -9.30
N ALA A 60 -17.74 -7.33 -10.06
CA ALA A 60 -19.17 -7.30 -10.40
C ALA A 60 -19.53 -8.47 -11.33
N ALA A 61 -18.71 -8.72 -12.34
CA ALA A 61 -18.88 -9.84 -13.24
C ALA A 61 -18.73 -11.20 -12.52
N ALA A 62 -17.78 -11.32 -11.60
CA ALA A 62 -17.61 -12.52 -10.77
C ALA A 62 -18.85 -12.80 -9.93
N LYS A 63 -19.36 -11.78 -9.23
CA LYS A 63 -20.58 -11.88 -8.42
C LYS A 63 -21.79 -12.29 -9.24
N ALA A 64 -21.99 -11.72 -10.43
CA ALA A 64 -23.10 -12.05 -11.31
C ALA A 64 -23.07 -13.52 -11.79
N ARG A 65 -21.88 -14.15 -11.80
CA ARG A 65 -21.67 -15.56 -12.20
C ARG A 65 -21.57 -16.53 -11.02
N GLY A 66 -21.75 -16.05 -9.78
CA GLY A 66 -21.60 -16.87 -8.58
C GLY A 66 -20.17 -17.28 -8.28
N ILE A 67 -19.16 -16.61 -8.89
CA ILE A 67 -17.75 -16.88 -8.66
C ILE A 67 -17.32 -16.13 -7.38
N GLN A 68 -16.77 -16.87 -6.43
CA GLN A 68 -16.29 -16.27 -5.18
C GLN A 68 -14.95 -15.57 -5.40
N VAL A 69 -14.84 -14.33 -4.95
CA VAL A 69 -13.55 -13.59 -4.92
C VAL A 69 -13.06 -13.53 -3.48
N ILE A 70 -11.87 -14.06 -3.25
CA ILE A 70 -11.20 -14.01 -1.95
C ILE A 70 -9.86 -13.28 -2.07
N TYR A 71 -9.40 -12.68 -0.99
CA TYR A 71 -8.15 -11.91 -0.95
C TYR A 71 -7.47 -12.03 0.42
N THR A 72 -6.21 -11.55 0.51
CA THR A 72 -5.41 -11.62 1.74
C THR A 72 -5.26 -10.22 2.36
N PRO A 73 -6.14 -9.81 3.30
CA PRO A 73 -6.25 -8.40 3.73
C PRO A 73 -5.08 -7.89 4.58
N THR A 74 -4.27 -8.78 5.16
CA THR A 74 -3.19 -8.40 6.08
C THR A 74 -1.83 -8.96 5.72
N ALA A 75 -1.75 -9.89 4.76
CA ALA A 75 -0.55 -10.68 4.50
C ALA A 75 0.70 -9.86 4.11
N ASN A 76 0.52 -8.67 3.54
CA ASN A 76 1.62 -7.80 3.12
C ASN A 76 1.73 -6.51 3.96
N ALA A 77 0.94 -6.37 5.03
CA ALA A 77 0.87 -5.11 5.77
C ALA A 77 2.21 -4.74 6.40
N ASP A 78 2.90 -5.70 7.01
CA ASP A 78 4.22 -5.48 7.62
C ASP A 78 5.27 -5.14 6.55
N SER A 79 5.32 -5.89 5.43
CA SER A 79 6.28 -5.61 4.34
C SER A 79 6.08 -4.24 3.71
N VAL A 80 4.82 -3.80 3.54
CA VAL A 80 4.54 -2.44 3.01
C VAL A 80 4.91 -1.39 4.04
N ALA A 81 4.68 -1.63 5.33
CA ALA A 81 5.06 -0.70 6.39
C ALA A 81 6.58 -0.53 6.46
N GLU A 82 7.35 -1.60 6.43
CA GLU A 82 8.82 -1.56 6.39
C GLU A 82 9.33 -0.78 5.17
N MET A 83 8.79 -1.06 3.98
CA MET A 83 9.15 -0.33 2.76
C MET A 83 8.84 1.16 2.88
N THR A 84 7.68 1.53 3.43
CA THR A 84 7.27 2.93 3.59
C THR A 84 8.23 3.67 4.53
N VAL A 85 8.56 3.08 5.68
CA VAL A 85 9.52 3.67 6.63
C VAL A 85 10.91 3.77 6.00
N GLY A 86 11.33 2.74 5.26
CA GLY A 86 12.59 2.75 4.51
C GLY A 86 12.66 3.87 3.48
N LEU A 87 11.57 4.12 2.74
CA LEU A 87 11.48 5.22 1.77
C LEU A 87 11.52 6.60 2.45
N PHE A 88 10.85 6.79 3.59
CA PHE A 88 10.95 8.02 4.37
C PHE A 88 12.38 8.29 4.83
N LEU A 89 13.04 7.29 5.40
CA LEU A 89 14.44 7.42 5.81
C LEU A 89 15.37 7.67 4.61
N ALA A 90 15.14 7.01 3.49
CA ALA A 90 15.91 7.22 2.27
C ALA A 90 15.77 8.65 1.73
N LEU A 91 14.56 9.21 1.78
CA LEU A 91 14.25 10.58 1.35
C LEU A 91 14.88 11.59 2.31
N GLU A 92 14.50 11.55 3.60
CA GLU A 92 14.88 12.54 4.59
C GLU A 92 16.39 12.54 4.87
N ARG A 93 17.03 11.39 4.86
CA ARG A 93 18.48 11.25 5.07
C ARG A 93 19.28 11.26 3.77
N ARG A 94 18.64 11.51 2.62
CA ARG A 94 19.25 11.61 1.28
C ARG A 94 20.13 10.39 0.94
N ILE A 95 19.67 9.18 1.35
CA ILE A 95 20.48 7.95 1.26
C ILE A 95 20.80 7.61 -0.20
N VAL A 96 19.84 7.73 -1.11
CA VAL A 96 20.01 7.42 -2.54
C VAL A 96 21.03 8.36 -3.20
N GLU A 97 20.96 9.66 -2.89
CA GLU A 97 21.92 10.64 -3.39
C GLU A 97 23.31 10.41 -2.80
N ALA A 98 23.40 10.10 -1.49
CA ALA A 98 24.65 9.78 -0.84
C ALA A 98 25.33 8.57 -1.50
N HIS A 99 24.58 7.51 -1.72
CA HIS A 99 25.04 6.32 -2.42
C HIS A 99 25.59 6.66 -3.81
N ALA A 100 24.83 7.41 -4.61
CA ALA A 100 25.26 7.81 -5.95
C ALA A 100 26.56 8.66 -5.93
N LYS A 101 26.69 9.60 -4.97
CA LYS A 101 27.91 10.40 -4.80
C LYS A 101 29.11 9.55 -4.36
N CYS A 102 28.90 8.60 -3.46
CA CYS A 102 29.96 7.67 -3.04
C CYS A 102 30.50 6.84 -4.22
N LEU A 103 29.63 6.31 -5.07
CA LEU A 103 30.04 5.54 -6.26
C LEU A 103 30.90 6.36 -7.23
N ARG A 104 30.68 7.66 -7.29
CA ARG A 104 31.45 8.59 -8.14
C ARG A 104 32.65 9.24 -7.44
N SER A 105 32.92 8.87 -6.18
CA SER A 105 33.98 9.46 -5.34
C SER A 105 33.87 11.00 -5.24
N GLU A 106 32.63 11.52 -5.18
CA GLU A 106 32.36 12.97 -5.17
C GLU A 106 32.44 13.59 -3.76
N PHE A 107 32.49 12.79 -2.71
CA PHE A 107 32.72 13.31 -1.35
C PHE A 107 34.19 13.57 -1.12
N THR A 108 34.52 14.85 -0.97
CA THR A 108 35.92 15.30 -0.72
C THR A 108 36.18 15.66 0.75
N THR A 109 35.13 15.72 1.56
CA THR A 109 35.21 16.06 2.98
C THR A 109 34.28 15.14 3.79
N ILE A 110 34.60 14.98 5.09
CA ILE A 110 33.72 14.33 6.05
C ILE A 110 32.57 15.28 6.37
N ALA A 111 31.33 14.79 6.31
CA ALA A 111 30.11 15.54 6.60
C ALA A 111 29.98 16.88 5.84
N PRO A 112 29.87 16.86 4.51
CA PRO A 112 29.72 18.08 3.72
C PRO A 112 28.44 18.84 4.13
N LYS A 113 28.56 20.13 4.42
CA LYS A 113 27.44 20.96 4.94
C LYS A 113 26.24 21.05 4.00
N ASP A 114 26.49 21.00 2.70
CA ASP A 114 25.48 21.02 1.64
C ASP A 114 24.76 19.68 1.44
N PHE A 115 25.14 18.67 2.25
CA PHE A 115 24.57 17.32 2.15
C PHE A 115 23.95 16.81 3.47
N LEU A 116 23.41 17.73 4.26
CA LEU A 116 22.70 17.38 5.48
C LEU A 116 21.29 16.90 5.14
N GLY A 117 20.89 15.79 5.76
CA GLY A 117 19.51 15.32 5.72
C GLY A 117 18.69 15.91 6.88
N THR A 118 17.40 15.59 6.87
CA THR A 118 16.45 16.00 7.90
C THR A 118 16.19 14.83 8.87
N GLU A 119 16.06 15.12 10.15
CA GLU A 119 15.66 14.13 11.16
C GLU A 119 14.13 13.99 11.19
N ILE A 120 13.63 12.78 11.40
CA ILE A 120 12.20 12.50 11.51
C ILE A 120 11.74 12.33 12.97
N MET A 121 12.68 12.28 13.93
CA MET A 121 12.38 12.16 15.35
C MET A 121 11.46 13.27 15.82
N GLY A 122 10.36 12.91 16.50
CA GLY A 122 9.40 13.86 17.11
C GLY A 122 8.55 14.66 16.12
N LYS A 123 8.70 14.46 14.81
CA LYS A 123 7.92 15.14 13.79
C LYS A 123 6.51 14.58 13.66
N THR A 124 5.71 15.21 12.82
CA THR A 124 4.32 14.82 12.54
C THR A 124 4.22 14.01 11.28
N PHE A 125 3.59 12.83 11.40
CA PHE A 125 3.26 11.94 10.30
C PHE A 125 1.78 12.05 9.94
N GLY A 126 1.46 12.40 8.71
CA GLY A 126 0.12 12.46 8.14
C GLY A 126 -0.21 11.20 7.34
N GLN A 127 -1.28 10.54 7.72
CA GLN A 127 -1.74 9.32 7.07
C GLN A 127 -3.10 9.51 6.41
N ILE A 128 -3.17 9.31 5.09
CA ILE A 128 -4.42 9.30 4.34
C ILE A 128 -4.86 7.85 4.17
N GLY A 129 -6.03 7.50 4.77
CA GLY A 129 -6.53 6.14 4.91
C GLY A 129 -5.93 5.40 6.11
N MET A 130 -6.74 5.05 7.11
CA MET A 130 -6.29 4.48 8.38
C MET A 130 -6.53 2.95 8.45
N GLY A 131 -6.24 2.22 7.36
CA GLY A 131 -6.36 0.76 7.27
C GLY A 131 -5.24 -0.03 7.99
N ASN A 132 -5.14 -1.33 7.71
CA ASN A 132 -4.16 -2.23 8.36
C ASN A 132 -2.70 -1.80 8.13
N ILE A 133 -2.35 -1.41 6.90
CA ILE A 133 -0.99 -0.92 6.57
C ILE A 133 -0.68 0.34 7.37
N ALA A 134 -1.60 1.30 7.38
CA ALA A 134 -1.44 2.56 8.10
C ALA A 134 -1.16 2.36 9.59
N GLN A 135 -1.88 1.43 10.23
CA GLN A 135 -1.66 1.09 11.65
C GLN A 135 -0.26 0.53 11.90
N ARG A 136 0.27 -0.31 10.99
CA ARG A 136 1.63 -0.84 11.10
C ARG A 136 2.69 0.27 10.94
N ILE A 137 2.52 1.14 9.94
CA ILE A 137 3.40 2.30 9.74
C ILE A 137 3.37 3.20 10.97
N GLY A 138 2.16 3.57 11.42
CA GLY A 138 1.98 4.42 12.60
C GLY A 138 2.64 3.85 13.85
N HIS A 139 2.48 2.54 14.10
CA HIS A 139 3.14 1.87 15.22
C HIS A 139 4.67 1.98 15.16
N ILE A 140 5.28 1.72 13.99
CA ILE A 140 6.74 1.81 13.82
C ILE A 140 7.21 3.26 14.03
N LEU A 141 6.52 4.24 13.43
CA LEU A 141 6.91 5.64 13.50
C LEU A 141 6.72 6.25 14.88
N SER A 142 5.63 5.92 15.58
CA SER A 142 5.41 6.42 16.94
C SER A 142 6.34 5.76 17.96
N ALA A 143 6.48 4.43 17.93
CA ALA A 143 7.32 3.71 18.88
C ALA A 143 8.82 3.91 18.64
N GLY A 144 9.25 3.92 17.37
CA GLY A 144 10.68 4.02 17.03
C GLY A 144 11.20 5.44 16.93
N PHE A 145 10.37 6.39 16.51
CA PHE A 145 10.78 7.77 16.23
C PHE A 145 10.01 8.83 17.03
N GLY A 146 9.11 8.42 17.93
CA GLY A 146 8.33 9.35 18.75
C GLY A 146 7.45 10.30 17.93
N MET A 147 7.07 9.94 16.71
CA MET A 147 6.29 10.82 15.83
C MET A 147 4.85 10.98 16.32
N THR A 148 4.29 12.17 16.12
CA THR A 148 2.86 12.42 16.26
C THR A 148 2.13 11.91 15.02
N LEU A 149 1.04 11.14 15.22
CA LEU A 149 0.29 10.54 14.12
C LEU A 149 -1.01 11.30 13.87
N LEU A 150 -1.17 11.87 12.67
CA LEU A 150 -2.41 12.43 12.15
C LEU A 150 -3.02 11.48 11.13
N GLY A 151 -4.35 11.39 11.11
CA GLY A 151 -5.05 10.53 10.15
C GLY A 151 -6.26 11.20 9.54
N TYR A 152 -6.38 11.13 8.22
CA TYR A 152 -7.58 11.46 7.47
C TYR A 152 -8.20 10.20 6.88
N ASP A 153 -9.44 9.93 7.25
CA ASP A 153 -10.27 8.86 6.68
C ASP A 153 -11.75 9.22 6.90
N PRO A 154 -12.52 9.45 5.84
CA PRO A 154 -13.92 9.88 5.96
C PRO A 154 -14.84 8.79 6.51
N PHE A 155 -14.39 7.52 6.57
CA PHE A 155 -15.20 6.38 6.99
C PHE A 155 -14.93 5.94 8.42
N ILE A 156 -13.97 6.58 9.11
CA ILE A 156 -13.55 6.20 10.47
C ILE A 156 -13.90 7.32 11.45
N SER A 157 -14.54 6.96 12.57
CA SER A 157 -14.84 7.90 13.65
C SER A 157 -13.58 8.36 14.39
N THR A 158 -13.67 9.46 15.12
CA THR A 158 -12.57 9.96 15.98
C THR A 158 -12.14 8.93 17.02
N GLU A 159 -13.10 8.23 17.64
CA GLU A 159 -12.83 7.20 18.63
C GLU A 159 -12.11 5.99 18.01
N GLU A 160 -12.49 5.61 16.80
CA GLU A 160 -11.84 4.51 16.10
C GLU A 160 -10.44 4.89 15.61
N ALA A 161 -10.24 6.12 15.15
CA ALA A 161 -8.93 6.66 14.81
C ALA A 161 -7.98 6.65 16.01
N ALA A 162 -8.47 7.09 17.19
CA ALA A 162 -7.71 7.07 18.44
C ALA A 162 -7.30 5.65 18.85
N LYS A 163 -8.20 4.64 18.72
CA LYS A 163 -7.86 3.23 18.96
C LYS A 163 -6.76 2.72 18.02
N ARG A 164 -6.67 3.27 16.81
CA ARG A 164 -5.62 2.95 15.82
C ARG A 164 -4.34 3.76 16.03
N GLY A 165 -4.30 4.64 17.05
CA GLY A 165 -3.14 5.44 17.40
C GLY A 165 -3.04 6.79 16.67
N PHE A 166 -4.08 7.20 15.93
CA PHE A 166 -4.10 8.44 15.16
C PHE A 166 -4.98 9.51 15.80
N ARG A 167 -4.53 10.75 15.78
CA ARG A 167 -5.40 11.92 15.94
C ARG A 167 -6.08 12.17 14.59
N LYS A 168 -7.41 12.05 14.54
CA LYS A 168 -8.17 12.33 13.33
C LYS A 168 -8.17 13.82 13.02
N VAL A 169 -8.06 14.14 11.73
CA VAL A 169 -8.34 15.45 11.16
C VAL A 169 -9.51 15.35 10.18
N ASP A 170 -10.22 16.47 9.96
CA ASP A 170 -11.46 16.45 9.20
C ASP A 170 -11.26 16.79 7.72
N THR A 171 -10.13 17.39 7.34
CA THR A 171 -9.83 17.75 5.96
C THR A 171 -8.43 17.30 5.53
N LEU A 172 -8.22 17.19 4.23
CA LEU A 172 -6.89 16.90 3.66
C LEU A 172 -5.96 18.09 3.84
N GLU A 173 -6.47 19.30 3.68
CA GLU A 173 -5.72 20.54 3.87
C GLU A 173 -5.12 20.58 5.28
N GLU A 174 -5.95 20.34 6.31
CA GLU A 174 -5.50 20.31 7.70
C GLU A 174 -4.39 19.25 7.91
N LEU A 175 -4.54 18.06 7.31
CA LEU A 175 -3.52 17.02 7.41
C LEU A 175 -2.21 17.47 6.79
N LEU A 176 -2.25 18.03 5.57
CA LEU A 176 -1.06 18.42 4.82
C LEU A 176 -0.31 19.58 5.52
N GLU A 177 -1.04 20.58 6.00
CA GLU A 177 -0.47 21.74 6.71
C GLU A 177 0.22 21.36 8.03
N GLN A 178 -0.23 20.31 8.70
CA GLN A 178 0.34 19.90 9.98
C GLN A 178 1.39 18.80 9.87
N SER A 179 1.52 18.16 8.73
CA SER A 179 2.39 16.98 8.55
C SER A 179 3.76 17.35 7.98
N ASP A 180 4.80 16.72 8.52
CA ASP A 180 6.16 16.78 7.98
C ASP A 180 6.43 15.65 6.98
N LEU A 181 5.76 14.50 7.16
CA LEU A 181 5.74 13.36 6.23
C LEU A 181 4.30 12.95 5.97
N VAL A 182 3.97 12.67 4.72
CA VAL A 182 2.61 12.25 4.31
C VAL A 182 2.68 10.92 3.59
N ASN A 183 1.77 10.01 3.94
CA ASN A 183 1.60 8.73 3.29
C ASN A 183 0.15 8.48 2.87
N ILE A 184 -0.03 7.82 1.74
CA ILE A 184 -1.34 7.54 1.16
C ILE A 184 -1.52 6.03 1.03
N ASN A 185 -2.48 5.45 1.78
CA ASN A 185 -2.85 4.04 1.68
C ASN A 185 -4.38 3.90 1.55
N VAL A 186 -4.92 4.37 0.45
CA VAL A 186 -6.33 4.21 0.09
C VAL A 186 -6.48 3.32 -1.14
N PRO A 187 -7.60 2.62 -1.30
CA PRO A 187 -7.88 1.89 -2.54
C PRO A 187 -8.04 2.88 -3.70
N LEU A 188 -7.59 2.49 -4.90
CA LEU A 188 -7.83 3.26 -6.12
C LEU A 188 -9.28 3.02 -6.58
N VAL A 189 -10.10 4.02 -6.32
CA VAL A 189 -11.52 4.08 -6.73
C VAL A 189 -11.83 5.48 -7.25
N LYS A 190 -12.99 5.67 -7.87
CA LYS A 190 -13.38 6.97 -8.46
C LYS A 190 -13.28 8.16 -7.49
N SER A 191 -13.54 7.95 -6.20
CA SER A 191 -13.46 9.01 -5.18
C SER A 191 -12.04 9.30 -4.68
N THR A 192 -11.07 8.42 -4.94
CA THR A 192 -9.67 8.58 -4.52
C THR A 192 -8.73 8.82 -5.70
N GLU A 193 -9.23 8.69 -6.92
CA GLU A 193 -8.49 9.00 -8.14
C GLU A 193 -8.16 10.51 -8.17
N ASN A 194 -6.87 10.83 -8.31
CA ASN A 194 -6.36 12.20 -8.31
C ASN A 194 -6.74 13.03 -7.05
N MET A 195 -6.98 12.36 -5.91
CA MET A 195 -7.39 13.05 -4.68
C MET A 195 -6.37 14.06 -4.16
N ILE A 196 -5.08 13.85 -4.42
CA ILE A 196 -4.02 14.82 -4.18
C ILE A 196 -3.64 15.44 -5.52
N SER A 197 -4.19 16.62 -5.79
CA SER A 197 -3.96 17.30 -7.06
C SER A 197 -4.22 18.81 -6.93
N GLY A 198 -3.76 19.58 -7.92
CA GLY A 198 -4.04 21.00 -8.03
C GLY A 198 -3.61 21.79 -6.80
N LYS A 199 -4.51 22.57 -6.23
CA LYS A 199 -4.24 23.47 -5.11
C LYS A 199 -3.91 22.78 -3.80
N LEU A 200 -4.20 21.47 -3.65
CA LEU A 200 -3.81 20.73 -2.45
C LEU A 200 -2.29 20.69 -2.26
N PHE A 201 -1.51 20.80 -3.35
CA PHE A 201 -0.05 20.87 -3.24
C PHE A 201 0.44 22.16 -2.54
N ASP A 202 -0.37 23.23 -2.52
CA ASP A 202 -0.03 24.47 -1.85
C ASP A 202 -0.12 24.37 -0.31
N HIS A 203 -0.74 23.28 0.22
CA HIS A 203 -0.90 23.02 1.66
C HIS A 203 0.23 22.15 2.26
N PHE A 204 1.14 21.62 1.45
CA PHE A 204 2.31 20.92 2.00
C PHE A 204 3.27 21.92 2.66
N LYS A 205 3.87 21.50 3.81
CA LYS A 205 4.93 22.27 4.47
C LYS A 205 6.18 22.41 3.61
#